data_db8de6fd844c0f2f6d3228eee033e80c
#
_entry.id   db8de6fd844c0f2f6d3228eee033e80c
#
_cell.length_a   1.000
_cell.length_b   1.000
_cell.length_c   1.000
_cell.angle_alpha   90.00
_cell.angle_beta   90.00
_cell.angle_gamma   90.00
#
_symmetry.space_group_name_H-M   'P 1'
#
loop_
_entity.id
_entity.type
_entity.pdbx_description
1 polymer ?
#
loop_
_entity_poly.entity_id
_entity_poly.type
_entity_poly.pdbx_seq_one_letter_code
_entity_poly.pdbx_strand_id
1 'polypeptide(L)'
;MGGAKIFVLQMKDLVRIGVIILLGLALLIMALIVFLPERRNEAEPTHVPSTRSTRYIPGTYVSTIILHDIPVEVRVTVSENEILAVYLSNLDDVQRIFYPLIEPRMHDLAEEILRYQSAYIQPSTDYPVTTALLHQAVMEALSLATNVEYVGR
;
A
#
# COMPACT_ATOMS: atom_id res chain seq x y z
N MET A 1 48.05 46.65 7.74
CA MET A 1 47.04 47.51 7.11
C MET A 1 46.07 46.66 6.32
N GLY A 2 44.98 46.29 6.96
CA GLY A 2 43.93 45.44 6.36
C GLY A 2 42.94 46.32 5.63
N GLY A 3 42.90 46.22 4.28
CA GLY A 3 41.89 46.87 3.47
C GLY A 3 40.54 46.20 3.62
N ALA A 4 39.60 46.86 4.26
CA ALA A 4 38.21 46.47 4.29
C ALA A 4 37.63 46.61 2.88
N LYS A 5 37.39 45.48 2.18
CA LYS A 5 36.64 45.49 0.93
C LYS A 5 35.15 45.72 1.26
N ILE A 6 34.72 46.96 1.03
CA ILE A 6 33.29 47.30 1.13
C ILE A 6 32.62 46.71 -0.09
N PHE A 7 31.90 45.60 0.10
CA PHE A 7 31.02 45.05 -0.91
C PHE A 7 29.78 45.95 -1.00
N VAL A 8 29.73 46.80 -2.00
CA VAL A 8 28.52 47.52 -2.38
C VAL A 8 27.62 46.53 -3.12
N LEU A 9 26.81 45.79 -2.38
CA LEU A 9 25.76 44.94 -2.98
C LEU A 9 24.68 45.85 -3.57
N GLN A 10 24.61 45.92 -4.90
CA GLN A 10 23.46 46.53 -5.57
C GLN A 10 22.21 45.71 -5.25
N MET A 11 21.10 46.40 -4.99
CA MET A 11 19.81 45.77 -4.64
C MET A 11 19.40 44.66 -5.63
N LYS A 12 19.82 44.78 -6.89
CA LYS A 12 19.56 43.75 -7.94
C LYS A 12 20.33 42.45 -7.71
N ASP A 13 21.52 42.51 -7.13
CA ASP A 13 22.34 41.34 -6.85
C ASP A 13 21.85 40.61 -5.58
N LEU A 14 21.33 41.37 -4.61
CA LEU A 14 20.71 40.81 -3.41
C LEU A 14 19.46 39.98 -3.77
N VAL A 15 18.62 40.48 -4.68
CA VAL A 15 17.43 39.75 -5.15
C VAL A 15 17.81 38.46 -5.93
N ARG A 16 18.85 38.53 -6.78
CA ARG A 16 19.34 37.36 -7.52
C ARG A 16 19.90 36.30 -6.59
N ILE A 17 20.66 36.67 -5.60
CA ILE A 17 21.21 35.75 -4.60
C ILE A 17 20.06 35.12 -3.79
N GLY A 18 19.08 35.91 -3.38
CA GLY A 18 17.87 35.41 -2.68
C GLY A 18 17.09 34.38 -3.48
N VAL A 19 16.89 34.62 -4.78
CA VAL A 19 16.20 33.68 -5.67
C VAL A 19 16.99 32.39 -5.84
N ILE A 20 18.30 32.45 -5.99
CA ILE A 20 19.18 31.27 -6.12
C ILE A 20 19.15 30.43 -4.85
N ILE A 21 19.19 31.06 -3.68
CA ILE A 21 19.11 30.36 -2.38
C ILE A 21 17.76 29.70 -2.21
N LEU A 22 16.67 30.40 -2.56
CA LEU A 22 15.31 29.85 -2.48
C LEU A 22 15.13 28.64 -3.41
N LEU A 23 15.65 28.73 -4.64
CA LEU A 23 15.60 27.65 -5.61
C LEU A 23 16.45 26.44 -5.15
N GLY A 24 17.64 26.70 -4.61
CA GLY A 24 18.51 25.67 -4.04
C GLY A 24 17.86 24.96 -2.85
N LEU A 25 17.19 25.72 -1.98
CA LEU A 25 16.46 25.15 -0.83
C LEU A 25 15.27 24.31 -1.29
N ALA A 26 14.52 24.75 -2.31
CA ALA A 26 13.40 23.99 -2.86
C ALA A 26 13.88 22.67 -3.49
N LEU A 27 14.98 22.69 -4.23
CA LEU A 27 15.59 21.48 -4.80
C LEU A 27 16.11 20.53 -3.71
N LEU A 28 16.68 21.06 -2.65
CA LEU A 28 17.17 20.27 -1.52
C LEU A 28 16.00 19.58 -0.78
N ILE A 29 14.89 20.30 -0.57
CA ILE A 29 13.68 19.73 0.04
C ILE A 29 13.10 18.64 -0.87
N MET A 30 13.04 18.88 -2.18
CA MET A 30 12.56 17.88 -3.14
C MET A 30 13.46 16.66 -3.19
N ALA A 31 14.78 16.84 -3.14
CA ALA A 31 15.75 15.75 -3.05
C ALA A 31 15.59 14.96 -1.74
N LEU A 32 15.38 15.64 -0.61
CA LEU A 32 15.10 14.99 0.66
C LEU A 32 13.81 14.14 0.62
N ILE A 33 12.75 14.62 -0.02
CA ILE A 33 11.51 13.87 -0.17
C ILE A 33 11.71 12.64 -1.08
N VAL A 34 12.51 12.76 -2.15
CA VAL A 34 12.75 11.67 -3.09
C VAL A 34 13.81 10.68 -2.59
N PHE A 35 14.83 11.16 -1.89
CA PHE A 35 15.97 10.35 -1.40
C PHE A 35 15.86 9.92 0.05
N LEU A 36 14.97 10.51 0.88
CA LEU A 36 14.63 9.81 2.10
C LEU A 36 13.79 8.60 1.68
N PRO A 37 14.32 7.37 1.74
CA PRO A 37 13.46 6.23 1.81
C PRO A 37 12.57 6.50 3.01
N GLU A 38 11.24 6.34 2.83
CA GLU A 38 10.36 6.24 3.99
C GLU A 38 11.13 5.39 5.00
N ARG A 39 11.66 6.03 6.01
CA ARG A 39 12.03 5.32 7.21
C ARG A 39 10.71 4.76 7.70
N ARG A 40 10.37 3.57 7.20
CA ARG A 40 9.64 2.65 8.04
C ARG A 40 10.35 2.77 9.38
N ASN A 41 9.64 3.31 10.34
CA ASN A 41 10.04 3.21 11.71
C ASN A 41 10.15 1.71 11.99
N GLU A 42 11.30 1.13 11.69
CA GLU A 42 11.82 0.00 12.42
C GLU A 42 12.13 0.55 13.81
N ALA A 43 11.06 0.81 14.56
CA ALA A 43 11.16 0.80 15.99
C ALA A 43 11.63 -0.63 16.31
N GLU A 44 12.91 -0.75 16.72
CA GLU A 44 13.38 -1.93 17.43
C GLU A 44 12.27 -2.41 18.35
N PRO A 45 11.91 -3.70 18.32
CA PRO A 45 10.94 -4.22 19.24
C PRO A 45 11.57 -4.24 20.63
N THR A 46 11.42 -3.13 21.35
CA THR A 46 11.48 -3.20 22.82
C THR A 46 10.28 -4.05 23.21
N HIS A 47 10.53 -5.29 23.50
CA HIS A 47 9.59 -6.28 24.00
C HIS A 47 8.96 -5.77 25.29
N VAL A 48 7.89 -4.99 25.15
CA VAL A 48 6.89 -4.83 26.20
C VAL A 48 5.77 -5.78 25.79
N PRO A 49 5.40 -6.78 26.56
CA PRO A 49 4.26 -7.65 26.25
C PRO A 49 2.98 -6.84 26.48
N SER A 50 2.65 -5.98 25.53
CA SER A 50 1.30 -5.45 25.43
C SER A 50 0.47 -6.57 24.82
N THR A 51 -0.44 -7.12 25.60
CA THR A 51 -1.51 -8.02 25.13
C THR A 51 -2.47 -7.22 24.22
N ARG A 52 -1.95 -6.71 23.11
CA ARG A 52 -2.78 -6.28 21.98
C ARG A 52 -3.05 -7.54 21.19
N SER A 53 -4.27 -8.01 21.22
CA SER A 53 -4.72 -9.04 20.29
C SER A 53 -4.52 -8.48 18.88
N THR A 54 -3.44 -8.87 18.23
CA THR A 54 -3.20 -8.58 16.84
C THR A 54 -4.27 -9.30 16.03
N ARG A 55 -4.93 -8.58 15.13
CA ARG A 55 -6.01 -9.14 14.32
C ARG A 55 -5.46 -10.07 13.23
N TYR A 56 -4.30 -9.71 12.71
CA TYR A 56 -3.62 -10.44 11.63
C TYR A 56 -2.14 -10.66 11.96
N ILE A 57 -1.57 -11.67 11.36
CA ILE A 57 -0.12 -11.84 11.26
C ILE A 57 0.33 -10.99 10.06
N PRO A 58 1.23 -9.99 10.24
CA PRO A 58 1.68 -9.16 9.13
C PRO A 58 2.29 -9.96 8.00
N GLY A 59 1.90 -9.67 6.76
CA GLY A 59 2.41 -10.37 5.60
C GLY A 59 1.55 -10.20 4.36
N THR A 60 1.96 -10.87 3.28
CA THR A 60 1.17 -10.99 2.04
C THR A 60 0.73 -12.44 1.89
N TYR A 61 -0.56 -12.64 1.79
CA TYR A 61 -1.22 -13.94 1.67
C TYR A 61 -1.82 -14.08 0.28
N VAL A 62 -1.77 -15.30 -0.25
CA VAL A 62 -2.18 -15.59 -1.62
C VAL A 62 -3.21 -16.69 -1.61
N SER A 63 -4.31 -16.47 -2.32
CA SER A 63 -5.28 -17.50 -2.71
C SER A 63 -5.32 -17.61 -4.23
N THR A 64 -5.63 -18.78 -4.75
CA THR A 64 -5.63 -19.04 -6.19
C THR A 64 -7.01 -19.42 -6.66
N ILE A 65 -7.51 -18.70 -7.66
CA ILE A 65 -8.75 -19.06 -8.38
C ILE A 65 -8.39 -19.64 -9.75
N ILE A 66 -9.16 -20.63 -10.21
CA ILE A 66 -8.95 -21.23 -11.53
C ILE A 66 -9.99 -20.66 -12.50
N LEU A 67 -9.52 -20.01 -13.55
CA LEU A 67 -10.34 -19.47 -14.63
C LEU A 67 -9.98 -20.18 -15.94
N HIS A 68 -10.84 -21.03 -16.48
CA HIS A 68 -10.56 -21.85 -17.68
C HIS A 68 -9.21 -22.57 -17.62
N ASP A 69 -8.98 -23.31 -16.54
CA ASP A 69 -7.74 -24.06 -16.29
C ASP A 69 -6.47 -23.21 -16.12
N ILE A 70 -6.62 -21.89 -16.03
CA ILE A 70 -5.51 -20.96 -15.79
C ILE A 70 -5.61 -20.40 -14.36
N PRO A 71 -4.56 -20.54 -13.55
CA PRO A 71 -4.54 -20.01 -12.20
C PRO A 71 -4.37 -18.49 -12.19
N VAL A 72 -5.20 -17.80 -11.44
CA VAL A 72 -5.10 -16.37 -11.12
C VAL A 72 -4.94 -16.23 -9.62
N GLU A 73 -3.98 -15.43 -9.20
CA GLU A 73 -3.68 -15.22 -7.80
C GLU A 73 -4.39 -13.97 -7.26
N VAL A 74 -5.08 -14.12 -6.15
CA VAL A 74 -5.58 -13.02 -5.33
C VAL A 74 -4.61 -12.80 -4.19
N ARG A 75 -4.05 -11.60 -4.08
CA ARG A 75 -3.08 -11.23 -3.04
C ARG A 75 -3.68 -10.26 -2.06
N VAL A 76 -3.52 -10.55 -0.79
CA VAL A 76 -3.96 -9.70 0.32
C VAL A 76 -2.76 -9.40 1.20
N THR A 77 -2.45 -8.13 1.40
CA THR A 77 -1.39 -7.68 2.28
C THR A 77 -2.01 -7.08 3.53
N VAL A 78 -1.57 -7.52 4.69
CA VAL A 78 -2.07 -7.07 5.99
C VAL A 78 -0.93 -6.62 6.90
N SER A 79 -1.22 -5.65 7.77
CA SER A 79 -0.45 -5.32 8.98
C SER A 79 -1.05 -6.05 10.19
N GLU A 80 -0.56 -5.77 11.39
CA GLU A 80 -1.10 -6.37 12.62
C GLU A 80 -2.61 -6.10 12.83
N ASN A 81 -3.13 -4.97 12.33
CA ASN A 81 -4.49 -4.54 12.61
C ASN A 81 -5.29 -4.13 11.37
N GLU A 82 -4.64 -3.98 10.22
CA GLU A 82 -5.23 -3.39 9.03
C GLU A 82 -4.96 -4.22 7.78
N ILE A 83 -5.92 -4.19 6.85
CA ILE A 83 -5.75 -4.69 5.49
C ILE A 83 -5.15 -3.54 4.67
N LEU A 84 -3.96 -3.74 4.11
CA LEU A 84 -3.21 -2.71 3.41
C LEU A 84 -3.46 -2.70 1.90
N ALA A 85 -3.62 -3.87 1.31
CA ALA A 85 -3.85 -4.00 -0.13
C ALA A 85 -4.56 -5.32 -0.46
N VAL A 86 -5.38 -5.27 -1.52
CA VAL A 86 -6.06 -6.45 -2.11
C VAL A 86 -5.99 -6.29 -3.63
N TYR A 87 -5.42 -7.25 -4.34
CA TYR A 87 -5.27 -7.14 -5.79
C TYR A 87 -5.09 -8.52 -6.45
N LEU A 88 -5.33 -8.55 -7.77
CA LEU A 88 -5.01 -9.72 -8.61
C LEU A 88 -3.54 -9.64 -9.05
N SER A 89 -2.88 -10.78 -9.05
CA SER A 89 -1.59 -10.94 -9.68
C SER A 89 -1.62 -12.11 -10.66
N ASN A 90 -0.62 -12.14 -11.56
CA ASN A 90 -0.48 -13.21 -12.54
C ASN A 90 -1.65 -13.31 -13.55
N LEU A 91 -2.29 -12.17 -13.85
CA LEU A 91 -3.35 -12.08 -14.86
C LEU A 91 -2.70 -11.76 -16.22
N ASP A 92 -2.82 -12.67 -17.18
CA ASP A 92 -2.27 -12.50 -18.52
C ASP A 92 -3.25 -11.79 -19.48
N ASP A 93 -2.77 -11.42 -20.67
CA ASP A 93 -3.58 -10.71 -21.66
C ASP A 93 -4.74 -11.57 -22.20
N VAL A 94 -4.58 -12.88 -22.25
CA VAL A 94 -5.63 -13.82 -22.68
C VAL A 94 -6.77 -13.82 -21.67
N GLN A 95 -6.45 -13.89 -20.36
CA GLN A 95 -7.42 -13.84 -19.31
C GLN A 95 -8.19 -12.50 -19.28
N ARG A 96 -7.50 -11.37 -19.53
CA ARG A 96 -8.14 -10.06 -19.63
C ARG A 96 -9.15 -9.97 -20.77
N ILE A 97 -8.85 -10.62 -21.91
CA ILE A 97 -9.76 -10.67 -23.05
C ILE A 97 -11.00 -11.52 -22.74
N PHE A 98 -10.83 -12.70 -22.11
CA PHE A 98 -11.95 -13.59 -21.79
C PHE A 98 -12.76 -13.14 -20.56
N TYR A 99 -12.10 -12.45 -19.62
CA TYR A 99 -12.69 -11.98 -18.36
C TYR A 99 -12.51 -10.47 -18.16
N PRO A 100 -13.03 -9.62 -19.06
CA PRO A 100 -12.76 -8.17 -19.03
C PRO A 100 -13.29 -7.48 -17.75
N LEU A 101 -14.20 -8.13 -17.03
CA LEU A 101 -14.78 -7.59 -15.80
C LEU A 101 -14.04 -8.01 -14.52
N ILE A 102 -13.05 -8.91 -14.60
CA ILE A 102 -12.41 -9.44 -13.39
C ILE A 102 -11.57 -8.38 -12.66
N GLU A 103 -10.77 -7.59 -13.40
CA GLU A 103 -9.97 -6.50 -12.82
C GLU A 103 -10.84 -5.37 -12.26
N PRO A 104 -11.82 -4.81 -13.00
CA PRO A 104 -12.72 -3.79 -12.45
C PRO A 104 -13.45 -4.27 -11.20
N ARG A 105 -13.98 -5.49 -11.20
CA ARG A 105 -14.69 -6.04 -10.04
C ARG A 105 -13.78 -6.30 -8.84
N MET A 106 -12.54 -6.71 -9.09
CA MET A 106 -11.56 -6.81 -8.03
C MET A 106 -11.20 -5.46 -7.44
N HIS A 107 -11.11 -4.42 -8.28
CA HIS A 107 -10.86 -3.06 -7.83
C HIS A 107 -12.00 -2.54 -6.94
N ASP A 108 -13.25 -2.68 -7.37
CA ASP A 108 -14.43 -2.28 -6.60
C ASP A 108 -14.47 -3.00 -5.24
N LEU A 109 -14.25 -4.33 -5.25
CA LEU A 109 -14.23 -5.16 -4.05
C LEU A 109 -13.09 -4.75 -3.11
N ALA A 110 -11.89 -4.50 -3.64
CA ALA A 110 -10.74 -4.07 -2.87
C ALA A 110 -10.99 -2.71 -2.21
N GLU A 111 -11.60 -1.75 -2.93
CA GLU A 111 -11.95 -0.44 -2.37
C GLU A 111 -12.92 -0.56 -1.18
N GLU A 112 -13.94 -1.41 -1.30
CA GLU A 112 -14.88 -1.66 -0.20
C GLU A 112 -14.18 -2.32 1.01
N ILE A 113 -13.37 -3.36 0.78
CA ILE A 113 -12.63 -4.06 1.85
C ILE A 113 -11.68 -3.09 2.58
N LEU A 114 -10.95 -2.26 1.85
CA LEU A 114 -10.04 -1.28 2.43
C LEU A 114 -10.79 -0.18 3.19
N ARG A 115 -11.95 0.25 2.69
CA ARG A 115 -12.79 1.25 3.36
C ARG A 115 -13.35 0.75 4.68
N TYR A 116 -13.87 -0.46 4.72
CA TYR A 116 -14.48 -1.05 5.90
C TYR A 116 -13.52 -1.86 6.77
N GLN A 117 -12.29 -2.06 6.32
CA GLN A 117 -11.28 -2.88 6.99
C GLN A 117 -11.82 -4.27 7.36
N SER A 118 -12.62 -4.84 6.46
CA SER A 118 -13.29 -6.12 6.65
C SER A 118 -13.59 -6.77 5.30
N ALA A 119 -13.41 -8.08 5.23
CA ALA A 119 -13.90 -8.86 4.10
C ALA A 119 -15.33 -9.37 4.32
N TYR A 120 -15.92 -9.18 5.51
CA TYR A 120 -17.32 -9.51 5.78
C TYR A 120 -18.24 -8.39 5.30
N ILE A 121 -18.18 -8.09 4.00
CA ILE A 121 -19.03 -7.14 3.30
C ILE A 121 -20.02 -7.93 2.43
N GLN A 122 -21.19 -7.36 2.14
CA GLN A 122 -22.06 -7.91 1.11
C GLN A 122 -21.57 -7.42 -0.24
N PRO A 123 -21.06 -8.33 -1.10
CA PRO A 123 -20.57 -7.92 -2.41
C PRO A 123 -21.73 -7.35 -3.25
N SER A 124 -21.40 -6.39 -4.12
CA SER A 124 -22.33 -5.82 -5.09
C SER A 124 -23.10 -6.91 -5.84
N THR A 125 -24.40 -6.72 -6.04
CA THR A 125 -25.28 -7.65 -6.75
C THR A 125 -25.05 -7.68 -8.25
N ASP A 126 -24.28 -6.75 -8.79
CA ASP A 126 -23.88 -6.74 -10.19
C ASP A 126 -22.83 -7.84 -10.43
N TYR A 127 -23.09 -8.73 -11.38
CA TYR A 127 -22.21 -9.86 -11.71
C TYR A 127 -21.93 -10.79 -10.51
N PRO A 128 -22.97 -11.38 -9.90
CA PRO A 128 -22.88 -12.03 -8.60
C PRO A 128 -21.89 -13.20 -8.58
N VAL A 129 -21.74 -13.92 -9.68
CA VAL A 129 -20.84 -15.08 -9.77
C VAL A 129 -19.38 -14.67 -9.70
N THR A 130 -18.96 -13.67 -10.51
CA THR A 130 -17.57 -13.17 -10.53
C THR A 130 -17.21 -12.53 -9.20
N THR A 131 -18.09 -11.70 -8.67
CA THR A 131 -17.86 -11.02 -7.39
C THR A 131 -17.81 -12.00 -6.22
N ALA A 132 -18.67 -13.02 -6.21
CA ALA A 132 -18.65 -14.07 -5.17
C ALA A 132 -17.35 -14.88 -5.22
N LEU A 133 -16.86 -15.22 -6.41
CA LEU A 133 -15.61 -15.94 -6.59
C LEU A 133 -14.41 -15.16 -6.07
N LEU A 134 -14.31 -13.87 -6.45
CA LEU A 134 -13.25 -12.97 -5.97
C LEU A 134 -13.32 -12.76 -4.46
N HIS A 135 -14.52 -12.53 -3.93
CA HIS A 135 -14.75 -12.36 -2.51
C HIS A 135 -14.35 -13.61 -1.71
N GLN A 136 -14.71 -14.81 -2.19
CA GLN A 136 -14.30 -16.06 -1.57
C GLN A 136 -12.77 -16.19 -1.52
N ALA A 137 -12.08 -15.86 -2.60
CA ALA A 137 -10.62 -15.93 -2.65
C ALA A 137 -9.96 -14.93 -1.67
N VAL A 138 -10.51 -13.72 -1.54
CA VAL A 138 -10.04 -12.77 -0.53
C VAL A 138 -10.25 -13.31 0.89
N MET A 139 -11.41 -13.89 1.17
CA MET A 139 -11.71 -14.51 2.47
C MET A 139 -10.74 -15.65 2.79
N GLU A 140 -10.42 -16.47 1.80
CA GLU A 140 -9.45 -17.56 1.95
C GLU A 140 -8.06 -17.01 2.26
N ALA A 141 -7.57 -16.03 1.50
CA ALA A 141 -6.28 -15.38 1.76
C ALA A 141 -6.23 -14.74 3.18
N LEU A 142 -7.31 -14.05 3.59
CA LEU A 142 -7.39 -13.46 4.93
C LEU A 142 -7.47 -14.52 6.05
N SER A 143 -8.06 -15.67 5.79
CA SER A 143 -8.09 -16.75 6.77
C SER A 143 -6.70 -17.26 7.12
N LEU A 144 -5.77 -17.21 6.16
CA LEU A 144 -4.36 -17.56 6.38
C LEU A 144 -3.63 -16.49 7.22
N ALA A 145 -4.11 -15.25 7.17
CA ALA A 145 -3.54 -14.13 7.91
C ALA A 145 -4.03 -14.05 9.37
N THR A 146 -5.20 -14.63 9.66
CA THR A 146 -5.74 -14.64 11.02
C THR A 146 -5.01 -15.67 11.85
N ASN A 147 -4.46 -15.23 13.00
CA ASN A 147 -3.90 -16.13 13.98
C ASN A 147 -5.05 -16.88 14.66
N VAL A 148 -5.47 -18.00 14.07
CA VAL A 148 -6.36 -18.93 14.77
C VAL A 148 -5.45 -19.66 15.76
N GLU A 149 -5.25 -19.05 16.92
CA GLU A 149 -4.76 -19.77 18.07
C GLU A 149 -5.82 -20.84 18.40
N TYR A 150 -5.61 -22.03 17.84
CA TYR A 150 -6.32 -23.21 18.26
C TYR A 150 -5.93 -23.43 19.73
N VAL A 151 -6.71 -22.85 20.64
CA VAL A 151 -6.73 -23.32 22.03
C VAL A 151 -7.29 -24.75 21.97
N GLY A 152 -6.37 -25.68 21.72
CA GLY A 152 -6.64 -27.10 21.89
C GLY A 152 -6.99 -27.34 23.35
N ARG A 153 -8.19 -27.76 23.55
CA ARG A 153 -8.63 -28.38 24.79
C ARG A 153 -8.50 -29.87 24.65
#